data_288f3c9c08768b97dcf2d8f65c87ddbc
#
_entry.id   288f3c9c08768b97dcf2d8f65c87ddbc
#
_cell.length_a   1.000
_cell.length_b   1.000
_cell.length_c   1.000
_cell.angle_alpha   90.00
_cell.angle_beta   90.00
_cell.angle_gamma   90.00
#
_symmetry.space_group_name_H-M   'P 1'
#
loop_
_entity.id
_entity.type
_entity.pdbx_description
1 polymer ?
#
loop_
_entity_poly.entity_id
_entity_poly.type
_entity_poly.pdbx_seq_one_letter_code
_entity_poly.pdbx_strand_id
1 'polypeptide(L)'
;MACLCTVFVQADDPNKPAYQIADNTFFDPTKKVEKEESYQFGMEYRIEVGYAQHQQRTHSLSFPEMYLHGVRAGASFTFLLPMHFSLQTGVYYTLLYGKREQHWRSMDAPSLQTEYITHRVLAHNLTIPVRVYYTIPLWKKLNLFFYTGPQLHIGMAQTDYIQNHLSPGTKTWLEGQGIPTDTYDRMPDGLVRANIQWGVGGGLEWDRYRLQSGYDFGLNNLVKHKQIPTQYMSEWGWFVSFCYKF
;
A
#
# COMPACT_ATOMS: atom_id res chain seq x y z
N MET A 1 33.45 -16.13 -6.24
CA MET A 1 32.45 -15.33 -6.93
C MET A 1 33.03 -13.91 -7.06
N ALA A 2 33.68 -13.62 -8.18
CA ALA A 2 34.47 -12.43 -8.39
C ALA A 2 33.59 -11.38 -9.10
N CYS A 3 33.38 -10.24 -8.44
CA CYS A 3 32.67 -9.11 -8.99
C CYS A 3 33.66 -8.29 -9.86
N LEU A 4 33.54 -8.39 -11.18
CA LEU A 4 34.30 -7.54 -12.12
C LEU A 4 33.58 -6.19 -12.21
N CYS A 5 34.11 -5.19 -11.47
CA CYS A 5 33.82 -3.78 -11.72
C CYS A 5 34.65 -3.35 -12.93
N THR A 6 34.04 -3.21 -14.08
CA THR A 6 34.66 -2.55 -15.24
C THR A 6 34.46 -1.05 -15.12
N VAL A 7 35.50 -0.33 -14.77
CA VAL A 7 35.52 1.13 -14.80
C VAL A 7 35.77 1.56 -16.23
N PHE A 8 34.79 2.17 -16.88
CA PHE A 8 35.00 2.86 -18.15
C PHE A 8 35.55 4.25 -17.90
N VAL A 9 36.83 4.44 -18.21
CA VAL A 9 37.44 5.77 -18.31
C VAL A 9 37.17 6.29 -19.71
N GLN A 10 36.34 7.30 -19.84
CA GLN A 10 36.13 8.03 -21.08
C GLN A 10 37.33 8.94 -21.32
N ALA A 11 38.11 8.66 -22.36
CA ALA A 11 39.23 9.52 -22.78
C ALA A 11 38.72 10.46 -23.88
N ASP A 12 38.55 11.74 -23.53
CA ASP A 12 38.25 12.83 -24.48
C ASP A 12 39.53 13.35 -25.12
N ASP A 13 40.26 12.51 -25.84
CA ASP A 13 41.43 12.97 -26.63
C ASP A 13 41.21 12.61 -28.10
N PRO A 14 40.92 13.60 -28.98
CA PRO A 14 40.65 13.36 -30.39
C PRO A 14 41.85 12.88 -31.19
N ASN A 15 43.04 12.82 -30.61
CA ASN A 15 44.31 12.45 -31.28
C ASN A 15 44.85 11.09 -30.89
N LYS A 16 44.13 10.27 -30.10
CA LYS A 16 44.57 8.92 -29.82
C LYS A 16 44.15 7.98 -30.96
N PRO A 17 45.08 7.17 -31.52
CA PRO A 17 44.73 6.17 -32.50
C PRO A 17 43.74 5.16 -31.89
N ALA A 18 42.65 4.93 -32.61
CA ALA A 18 41.70 3.90 -32.26
C ALA A 18 42.44 2.56 -32.07
N TYR A 19 42.28 1.94 -30.91
CA TYR A 19 42.74 0.56 -30.69
C TYR A 19 42.12 -0.32 -31.77
N GLN A 20 42.91 -0.83 -32.68
CA GLN A 20 42.53 -1.90 -33.56
C GLN A 20 42.32 -3.16 -32.67
N ILE A 21 41.09 -3.46 -32.38
CA ILE A 21 40.71 -4.75 -31.81
C ILE A 21 40.97 -5.78 -32.88
N ALA A 22 41.81 -6.75 -32.54
CA ALA A 22 42.18 -7.85 -33.44
C ALA A 22 40.97 -8.48 -34.09
N ASP A 23 41.10 -8.71 -35.40
CA ASP A 23 40.12 -9.37 -36.26
C ASP A 23 39.53 -10.64 -35.64
N ASN A 24 38.38 -10.54 -35.06
CA ASN A 24 37.50 -11.65 -34.83
C ASN A 24 36.55 -11.73 -36.03
N THR A 25 36.80 -12.68 -36.91
CA THR A 25 36.09 -13.01 -38.16
C THR A 25 34.60 -13.37 -38.00
N PHE A 26 33.96 -12.98 -36.88
CA PHE A 26 32.54 -13.11 -36.58
C PHE A 26 31.78 -11.80 -36.60
N PHE A 27 32.41 -10.69 -36.93
CA PHE A 27 31.74 -9.40 -37.04
C PHE A 27 31.13 -9.23 -38.43
N ASP A 28 29.84 -9.43 -38.53
CA ASP A 28 29.06 -9.08 -39.73
C ASP A 28 28.89 -7.54 -39.77
N PRO A 29 29.56 -6.82 -40.68
CA PRO A 29 29.49 -5.36 -40.74
C PRO A 29 28.11 -4.83 -41.16
N THR A 30 27.20 -5.72 -41.57
CA THR A 30 25.82 -5.34 -41.91
C THR A 30 24.84 -5.42 -40.74
N LYS A 31 25.21 -6.07 -39.67
CA LYS A 31 24.42 -5.99 -38.42
C LYS A 31 24.62 -4.61 -37.82
N LYS A 32 23.63 -3.74 -37.97
CA LYS A 32 23.50 -2.56 -37.12
C LYS A 32 23.65 -3.04 -35.66
N VAL A 33 24.77 -2.65 -35.04
CA VAL A 33 24.90 -2.73 -33.60
C VAL A 33 23.69 -1.98 -33.07
N GLU A 34 22.71 -2.70 -32.52
CA GLU A 34 21.66 -2.08 -31.75
C GLU A 34 22.42 -1.29 -30.69
N LYS A 35 22.28 0.05 -30.74
CA LYS A 35 22.84 0.91 -29.72
C LYS A 35 22.35 0.32 -28.40
N GLU A 36 23.27 -0.23 -27.61
CA GLU A 36 22.99 -0.47 -26.20
C GLU A 36 22.46 0.86 -25.66
N GLU A 37 21.17 0.89 -25.35
CA GLU A 37 20.57 2.06 -24.70
C GLU A 37 21.36 2.27 -23.44
N SER A 38 22.18 3.34 -23.43
CA SER A 38 22.96 3.72 -22.25
C SER A 38 21.97 3.97 -21.14
N TYR A 39 21.93 3.08 -20.17
CA TYR A 39 21.06 3.18 -19.02
C TYR A 39 21.39 4.47 -18.29
N GLN A 40 20.53 5.46 -18.46
CA GLN A 40 20.60 6.66 -17.65
C GLN A 40 19.89 6.38 -16.32
N PHE A 41 20.61 6.45 -15.23
CA PHE A 41 20.00 6.53 -13.90
C PHE A 41 19.09 7.76 -13.88
N GLY A 42 17.79 7.51 -13.92
CA GLY A 42 16.76 8.55 -13.91
C GLY A 42 15.98 8.53 -12.62
N MET A 43 15.48 9.70 -12.25
CA MET A 43 14.51 9.86 -11.18
C MET A 43 13.21 10.43 -11.75
N GLU A 44 12.09 9.80 -11.44
CA GLU A 44 10.77 10.24 -11.86
C GLU A 44 9.93 10.60 -10.64
N TYR A 45 9.17 11.69 -10.76
CA TYR A 45 8.21 12.12 -9.75
C TYR A 45 6.80 11.84 -10.24
N ARG A 46 5.95 11.36 -9.33
CA ARG A 46 4.56 11.04 -9.62
C ARG A 46 3.65 11.52 -8.52
N ILE A 47 2.46 11.97 -8.91
CA ILE A 47 1.33 12.15 -8.01
C ILE A 47 0.31 11.06 -8.30
N GLU A 48 -0.38 10.63 -7.26
CA GLU A 48 -1.33 9.53 -7.31
C GLU A 48 -2.62 9.92 -6.61
N VAL A 49 -3.75 9.56 -7.22
CA VAL A 49 -5.07 9.63 -6.61
C VAL A 49 -5.84 8.36 -6.95
N GLY A 50 -6.60 7.84 -6.01
CA GLY A 50 -7.31 6.60 -6.22
C GLY A 50 -8.33 6.28 -5.14
N TYR A 51 -8.92 5.10 -5.29
CA TYR A 51 -9.82 4.48 -4.35
C TYR A 51 -9.08 3.38 -3.60
N ALA A 52 -9.35 3.23 -2.31
CA ALA A 52 -8.83 2.16 -1.48
C ALA A 52 -9.96 1.53 -0.66
N GLN A 53 -9.86 0.22 -0.47
CA GLN A 53 -10.69 -0.54 0.44
C GLN A 53 -9.81 -1.35 1.38
N HIS A 54 -10.06 -1.23 2.69
CA HIS A 54 -9.37 -2.01 3.70
C HIS A 54 -10.36 -2.93 4.41
N GLN A 55 -9.92 -4.13 4.73
CA GLN A 55 -10.66 -5.10 5.51
C GLN A 55 -9.89 -5.38 6.80
N GLN A 56 -10.51 -5.11 7.91
CA GLN A 56 -10.01 -5.47 9.24
C GLN A 56 -10.58 -6.83 9.62
N ARG A 57 -9.71 -7.85 9.62
CA ARG A 57 -10.06 -9.23 10.02
C ARG A 57 -9.69 -9.45 11.46
N THR A 58 -10.64 -9.95 12.23
CA THR A 58 -10.49 -10.21 13.66
C THR A 58 -10.64 -11.68 13.96
N HIS A 59 -9.84 -12.18 14.91
CA HIS A 59 -9.96 -13.53 15.45
C HIS A 59 -9.98 -13.47 16.97
N SER A 60 -10.95 -14.15 17.60
CA SER A 60 -11.14 -14.15 19.05
C SER A 60 -11.35 -12.77 19.67
N LEU A 61 -11.86 -11.83 18.90
CA LEU A 61 -12.26 -10.49 19.36
C LEU A 61 -13.79 -10.37 19.26
N SER A 62 -14.37 -9.60 20.15
CA SER A 62 -15.81 -9.31 20.14
C SER A 62 -16.24 -8.41 18.99
N PHE A 63 -15.27 -7.94 18.18
CA PHE A 63 -15.54 -7.07 17.03
C PHE A 63 -15.67 -7.89 15.76
N PRO A 64 -16.79 -7.76 15.02
CA PRO A 64 -16.93 -8.38 13.70
C PRO A 64 -15.97 -7.72 12.70
N GLU A 65 -15.71 -8.44 11.61
CA GLU A 65 -14.95 -7.91 10.48
C GLU A 65 -15.57 -6.60 9.97
N MET A 66 -14.70 -5.66 9.59
CA MET A 66 -15.11 -4.36 9.08
C MET A 66 -14.45 -4.05 7.74
N TYR A 67 -15.26 -3.54 6.82
CA TYR A 67 -14.81 -3.01 5.54
C TYR A 67 -14.79 -1.48 5.59
N LEU A 68 -13.63 -0.92 5.30
CA LEU A 68 -13.42 0.51 5.20
C LEU A 68 -13.18 0.88 3.74
N HIS A 69 -13.86 1.90 3.25
CA HIS A 69 -13.78 2.36 1.86
C HIS A 69 -13.38 3.82 1.82
N GLY A 70 -12.59 4.22 0.86
CA GLY A 70 -12.23 5.62 0.80
C GLY A 70 -11.31 6.02 -0.33
N VAL A 71 -10.72 7.19 -0.15
CA VAL A 71 -9.84 7.81 -1.13
C VAL A 71 -8.39 7.74 -0.66
N ARG A 72 -7.50 7.57 -1.62
CA ARG A 72 -6.06 7.57 -1.43
C ARG A 72 -5.45 8.62 -2.33
N ALA A 73 -4.53 9.43 -1.80
CA ALA A 73 -3.77 10.39 -2.57
C ALA A 73 -2.33 10.47 -2.05
N GLY A 74 -1.37 10.75 -2.93
CA GLY A 74 0.01 10.84 -2.50
C GLY A 74 0.97 11.24 -3.61
N ALA A 75 2.24 11.25 -3.24
CA ALA A 75 3.35 11.52 -4.14
C ALA A 75 4.44 10.46 -3.97
N SER A 76 5.11 10.14 -5.05
CA SER A 76 6.19 9.15 -5.07
C SER A 76 7.32 9.55 -5.99
N PHE A 77 8.50 9.00 -5.69
CA PHE A 77 9.66 9.04 -6.57
C PHE A 77 10.07 7.64 -6.93
N THR A 78 10.46 7.51 -8.19
CA THR A 78 10.90 6.25 -8.78
C THR A 78 12.32 6.41 -9.27
N PHE A 79 13.20 5.54 -8.79
CA PHE A 79 14.58 5.42 -9.27
C PHE A 79 14.60 4.36 -10.35
N LEU A 80 15.02 4.73 -11.56
CA LEU A 80 15.16 3.80 -12.67
C LEU A 80 16.43 2.99 -12.51
N LEU A 81 16.32 1.67 -12.60
CA LEU A 81 17.39 0.70 -12.48
C LEU A 81 17.59 -0.02 -13.82
N PRO A 82 18.75 -0.67 -14.03
CA PRO A 82 18.99 -1.51 -15.21
C PRO A 82 17.97 -2.65 -15.38
N MET A 83 17.85 -3.19 -16.59
CA MET A 83 17.01 -4.37 -16.92
C MET A 83 15.52 -4.17 -16.66
N HIS A 84 14.98 -2.96 -16.93
CA HIS A 84 13.56 -2.62 -16.73
C HIS A 84 13.06 -2.67 -15.29
N PHE A 85 13.96 -2.72 -14.31
CA PHE A 85 13.62 -2.57 -12.92
C PHE A 85 13.54 -1.12 -12.50
N SER A 86 12.74 -0.84 -11.48
CA SER A 86 12.78 0.44 -10.79
C SER A 86 12.41 0.27 -9.32
N LEU A 87 12.93 1.18 -8.49
CA LEU A 87 12.62 1.25 -7.07
C LEU A 87 11.77 2.48 -6.82
N GLN A 88 10.60 2.30 -6.24
CA GLN A 88 9.70 3.41 -5.90
C GLN A 88 9.50 3.49 -4.40
N THR A 89 9.56 4.73 -3.89
CA THR A 89 9.09 5.08 -2.55
C THR A 89 8.25 6.34 -2.60
N GLY A 90 7.51 6.63 -1.54
CA GLY A 90 6.63 7.79 -1.52
C GLY A 90 5.86 7.91 -0.22
N VAL A 91 4.93 8.85 -0.20
CA VAL A 91 4.03 9.06 0.93
C VAL A 91 2.60 9.15 0.40
N TYR A 92 1.71 8.33 0.95
CA TYR A 92 0.31 8.27 0.58
C TYR A 92 -0.56 8.47 1.81
N TYR A 93 -1.50 9.38 1.68
CA TYR A 93 -2.55 9.57 2.66
C TYR A 93 -3.81 8.86 2.20
N THR A 94 -4.46 8.13 3.12
CA THR A 94 -5.70 7.41 2.84
C THR A 94 -6.74 7.80 3.87
N LEU A 95 -7.90 8.26 3.39
CA LEU A 95 -9.07 8.56 4.19
C LEU A 95 -10.10 7.47 3.95
N LEU A 96 -10.43 6.71 4.99
CA LEU A 96 -11.34 5.58 4.91
C LEU A 96 -12.56 5.79 5.78
N TYR A 97 -13.72 5.37 5.28
CA TYR A 97 -14.98 5.35 5.98
C TYR A 97 -15.56 3.94 5.99
N GLY A 98 -16.14 3.53 7.12
CA GLY A 98 -16.85 2.26 7.26
C GLY A 98 -18.06 2.39 8.15
N LYS A 99 -19.06 1.56 7.88
CA LYS A 99 -20.24 1.42 8.70
C LYS A 99 -20.39 -0.03 9.12
N ARG A 100 -20.71 -0.28 10.38
CA ARG A 100 -20.96 -1.60 10.94
C ARG A 100 -22.17 -1.54 11.86
N GLU A 101 -23.04 -2.54 11.75
CA GLU A 101 -24.16 -2.72 12.64
C GLU A 101 -23.93 -3.96 13.50
N GLN A 102 -24.08 -3.80 14.81
CA GLN A 102 -24.02 -4.89 15.77
C GLN A 102 -25.39 -5.05 16.40
N HIS A 103 -26.00 -6.21 16.17
CA HIS A 103 -27.33 -6.54 16.67
C HIS A 103 -27.22 -7.33 17.98
N TRP A 104 -28.07 -6.98 18.94
CA TRP A 104 -28.11 -7.62 20.26
C TRP A 104 -29.56 -7.96 20.58
N ARG A 105 -29.75 -8.92 21.48
CA ARG A 105 -31.06 -9.16 22.05
C ARG A 105 -31.33 -8.15 23.14
N SER A 106 -32.51 -7.56 23.12
CA SER A 106 -32.93 -6.63 24.18
C SER A 106 -32.92 -7.33 25.53
N MET A 107 -32.37 -6.69 26.55
CA MET A 107 -32.40 -7.15 27.93
C MET A 107 -33.78 -6.93 28.56
N ASP A 108 -34.49 -5.90 28.12
CA ASP A 108 -35.76 -5.48 28.70
C ASP A 108 -36.97 -6.26 28.12
N ALA A 109 -36.84 -6.74 26.88
CA ALA A 109 -37.89 -7.50 26.18
C ALA A 109 -37.30 -8.54 25.22
N PRO A 110 -36.80 -9.68 25.71
CA PRO A 110 -36.02 -10.62 24.90
C PRO A 110 -36.79 -11.26 23.72
N SER A 111 -38.08 -11.10 23.65
CA SER A 111 -38.93 -11.75 22.62
C SER A 111 -39.35 -10.86 21.45
N LEU A 112 -39.17 -9.52 21.49
CA LEU A 112 -39.85 -8.64 20.55
C LEU A 112 -39.02 -7.49 19.96
N GLN A 113 -37.86 -7.15 20.50
CA GLN A 113 -37.06 -6.01 19.97
C GLN A 113 -35.61 -6.39 19.74
N THR A 114 -35.14 -6.21 18.52
CA THR A 114 -33.72 -6.29 18.18
C THR A 114 -33.08 -4.94 18.42
N GLU A 115 -32.26 -4.88 19.44
CA GLU A 115 -31.43 -3.72 19.71
C GLU A 115 -30.22 -3.76 18.80
N TYR A 116 -29.78 -2.60 18.30
CA TYR A 116 -28.58 -2.52 17.47
C TYR A 116 -27.78 -1.25 17.74
N ILE A 117 -26.48 -1.38 17.59
CA ILE A 117 -25.53 -0.28 17.63
C ILE A 117 -24.94 -0.12 16.24
N THR A 118 -25.00 1.08 15.71
CA THR A 118 -24.34 1.43 14.46
C THR A 118 -23.01 2.11 14.78
N HIS A 119 -21.92 1.47 14.39
CA HIS A 119 -20.59 2.05 14.39
C HIS A 119 -20.30 2.69 13.04
N ARG A 120 -19.90 3.95 13.05
CA ARG A 120 -19.39 4.67 11.87
C ARG A 120 -17.95 5.01 12.13
N VAL A 121 -17.06 4.42 11.38
CA VAL A 121 -15.62 4.59 11.56
C VAL A 121 -15.07 5.48 10.46
N LEU A 122 -14.32 6.49 10.87
CA LEU A 122 -13.51 7.34 10.01
C LEU A 122 -12.05 7.12 10.37
N ALA A 123 -11.25 6.64 9.41
CA ALA A 123 -9.84 6.34 9.61
C ALA A 123 -8.95 7.18 8.70
N HIS A 124 -7.91 7.76 9.28
CA HIS A 124 -6.87 8.56 8.63
C HIS A 124 -5.57 7.78 8.70
N ASN A 125 -5.01 7.43 7.55
CA ASN A 125 -3.83 6.60 7.47
C ASN A 125 -2.75 7.23 6.59
N LEU A 126 -1.50 7.02 6.97
CA LEU A 126 -0.32 7.36 6.18
C LEU A 126 0.39 6.09 5.77
N THR A 127 0.76 5.97 4.51
CA THR A 127 1.47 4.79 3.98
C THR A 127 2.77 5.20 3.31
N ILE A 128 3.85 4.54 3.66
CA ILE A 128 5.19 4.74 3.10
C ILE A 128 5.62 3.41 2.48
N PRO A 129 5.46 3.21 1.16
CA PRO A 129 5.88 1.99 0.47
C PRO A 129 7.35 2.06 0.07
N VAL A 130 7.96 0.87 -0.02
CA VAL A 130 9.23 0.64 -0.72
C VAL A 130 8.98 -0.52 -1.68
N ARG A 131 8.81 -0.23 -2.97
CA ARG A 131 8.36 -1.19 -3.97
C ARG A 131 9.37 -1.33 -5.10
N VAL A 132 9.62 -2.55 -5.49
CA VAL A 132 10.38 -2.88 -6.69
C VAL A 132 9.38 -3.12 -7.82
N TYR A 133 9.62 -2.47 -8.94
CA TYR A 133 8.82 -2.58 -10.15
C TYR A 133 9.62 -3.30 -11.23
N TYR A 134 8.91 -4.07 -12.03
CA TYR A 134 9.40 -4.64 -13.27
C TYR A 134 8.48 -4.21 -14.41
N THR A 135 9.04 -3.58 -15.44
CA THR A 135 8.28 -2.97 -16.54
C THR A 135 8.54 -3.72 -17.83
N ILE A 136 7.47 -4.12 -18.50
CA ILE A 136 7.48 -4.82 -19.80
C ILE A 136 6.97 -3.85 -20.87
N PRO A 137 7.78 -3.42 -21.83
CA PRO A 137 7.32 -2.59 -22.93
C PRO A 137 6.42 -3.43 -23.85
N LEU A 138 5.17 -3.01 -24.04
CA LEU A 138 4.22 -3.66 -24.95
C LEU A 138 4.18 -2.96 -26.30
N TRP A 139 4.17 -1.62 -26.29
CA TRP A 139 4.11 -0.78 -27.48
C TRP A 139 4.94 0.48 -27.27
N LYS A 140 5.14 1.29 -28.34
CA LYS A 140 5.99 2.51 -28.29
C LYS A 140 5.78 3.42 -27.08
N LYS A 141 4.56 3.46 -26.54
CA LYS A 141 4.21 4.30 -25.39
C LYS A 141 3.44 3.55 -24.29
N LEU A 142 3.15 2.26 -24.48
CA LEU A 142 2.37 1.46 -23.54
C LEU A 142 3.27 0.42 -22.89
N ASN A 143 3.35 0.45 -21.59
CA ASN A 143 4.08 -0.48 -20.75
C ASN A 143 3.13 -1.21 -19.80
N LEU A 144 3.37 -2.48 -19.60
CA LEU A 144 2.79 -3.27 -18.51
C LEU A 144 3.81 -3.32 -17.39
N PHE A 145 3.38 -3.18 -16.16
CA PHE A 145 4.29 -3.31 -15.03
C PHE A 145 3.68 -4.13 -13.91
N PHE A 146 4.56 -4.75 -13.12
CA PHE A 146 4.24 -5.43 -11.87
C PHE A 146 5.12 -4.86 -10.79
N TYR A 147 4.65 -4.93 -9.55
CA TYR A 147 5.44 -4.51 -8.41
C TYR A 147 5.18 -5.39 -7.19
N THR A 148 6.17 -5.40 -6.32
CA THR A 148 6.08 -6.00 -4.99
C THR A 148 6.99 -5.28 -4.02
N GLY A 149 6.68 -5.34 -2.73
CA GLY A 149 7.55 -4.79 -1.70
C GLY A 149 6.86 -4.49 -0.39
N PRO A 150 7.65 -4.22 0.65
CA PRO A 150 7.15 -3.84 1.96
C PRO A 150 6.61 -2.41 1.96
N GLN A 151 5.70 -2.16 2.90
CA GLN A 151 5.22 -0.81 3.20
C GLN A 151 4.96 -0.66 4.69
N LEU A 152 5.21 0.54 5.18
CA LEU A 152 4.82 0.96 6.52
C LEU A 152 3.48 1.71 6.43
N HIS A 153 2.47 1.17 7.10
CA HIS A 153 1.16 1.79 7.21
C HIS A 153 0.97 2.31 8.63
N ILE A 154 0.67 3.59 8.77
CA ILE A 154 0.56 4.28 10.06
C ILE A 154 -0.85 4.81 10.22
N GLY A 155 -1.59 4.30 11.20
CA GLY A 155 -2.88 4.85 11.61
C GLY A 155 -2.68 6.16 12.37
N MET A 156 -3.09 7.27 11.77
CA MET A 156 -2.99 8.59 12.39
C MET A 156 -4.12 8.82 13.39
N ALA A 157 -5.35 8.56 12.97
CA ALA A 157 -6.55 8.64 13.80
C ALA A 157 -7.61 7.69 13.26
N GLN A 158 -8.33 7.03 14.14
CA GLN A 158 -9.48 6.21 13.78
C GLN A 158 -10.61 6.50 14.77
N THR A 159 -11.56 7.32 14.36
CA THR A 159 -12.67 7.76 15.20
C THR A 159 -13.88 6.86 14.95
N ASP A 160 -14.44 6.33 16.01
CA ASP A 160 -15.66 5.51 15.99
C ASP A 160 -16.83 6.34 16.53
N TYR A 161 -17.78 6.65 15.65
CA TYR A 161 -19.03 7.32 16.00
C TYR A 161 -20.10 6.28 16.26
N ILE A 162 -20.58 6.21 17.49
CA ILE A 162 -21.56 5.22 17.92
C ILE A 162 -22.96 5.86 17.90
N GLN A 163 -23.87 5.30 17.10
CA GLN A 163 -25.29 5.61 17.15
C GLN A 163 -26.03 4.47 17.84
N ASN A 164 -26.67 4.77 18.97
CA ASN A 164 -27.36 3.78 19.76
C ASN A 164 -28.84 3.74 19.42
N HIS A 165 -29.34 2.53 19.10
CA HIS A 165 -30.77 2.22 19.05
C HIS A 165 -31.06 1.16 20.10
N LEU A 166 -30.88 1.55 21.35
CA LEU A 166 -30.89 0.67 22.51
C LEU A 166 -32.06 1.02 23.44
N SER A 167 -32.54 0.04 24.17
CA SER A 167 -33.44 0.29 25.29
C SER A 167 -32.77 1.11 26.38
N PRO A 168 -33.52 1.84 27.22
CA PRO A 168 -32.94 2.68 28.27
C PRO A 168 -32.00 1.91 29.20
N GLY A 169 -32.32 0.68 29.58
CA GLY A 169 -31.50 -0.14 30.46
C GLY A 169 -30.15 -0.52 29.85
N THR A 170 -30.14 -1.00 28.58
CA THR A 170 -28.90 -1.34 27.85
C THR A 170 -28.05 -0.09 27.61
N LYS A 171 -28.69 1.04 27.31
CA LYS A 171 -27.98 2.31 27.09
C LYS A 171 -27.23 2.76 28.35
N THR A 172 -27.90 2.75 29.51
CA THR A 172 -27.29 3.13 30.79
C THR A 172 -26.09 2.23 31.14
N TRP A 173 -26.21 0.93 30.88
CA TRP A 173 -25.10 -0.01 31.09
C TRP A 173 -23.89 0.30 30.21
N LEU A 174 -24.10 0.59 28.94
CA LEU A 174 -23.02 0.94 27.99
C LEU A 174 -22.36 2.29 28.32
N GLU A 175 -23.16 3.29 28.69
CA GLU A 175 -22.63 4.61 29.11
C GLU A 175 -21.74 4.50 30.35
N GLY A 176 -22.06 3.56 31.25
CA GLY A 176 -21.23 3.27 32.43
C GLY A 176 -19.87 2.62 32.08
N GLN A 177 -19.71 2.05 30.89
CA GLN A 177 -18.44 1.45 30.45
C GLN A 177 -17.43 2.45 29.90
N GLY A 178 -17.83 3.70 29.61
CA GLY A 178 -16.92 4.76 29.12
C GLY A 178 -16.20 4.37 27.84
N ILE A 179 -16.91 4.28 26.71
CA ILE A 179 -16.32 3.85 25.42
C ILE A 179 -15.50 4.99 24.81
N PRO A 180 -14.16 4.86 24.71
CA PRO A 180 -13.33 5.86 24.04
C PRO A 180 -13.68 5.96 22.54
N THR A 181 -13.64 7.16 22.00
CA THR A 181 -13.92 7.42 20.57
C THR A 181 -12.74 7.10 19.68
N ASP A 182 -11.50 7.24 20.16
CA ASP A 182 -10.30 6.87 19.41
C ASP A 182 -9.94 5.39 19.63
N THR A 183 -9.92 4.63 18.54
CA THR A 183 -9.63 3.19 18.56
C THR A 183 -8.20 2.87 18.98
N TYR A 184 -7.24 3.77 18.72
CA TYR A 184 -5.83 3.56 19.11
C TYR A 184 -5.56 3.78 20.60
N ASP A 185 -6.36 4.60 21.25
CA ASP A 185 -6.21 4.92 22.67
C ASP A 185 -7.19 4.12 23.55
N ARG A 186 -8.00 3.24 22.93
CA ARG A 186 -8.94 2.37 23.65
C ARG A 186 -8.20 1.39 24.55
N MET A 187 -8.65 1.28 25.79
CA MET A 187 -8.20 0.26 26.74
C MET A 187 -9.39 -0.64 27.09
N PRO A 188 -9.23 -1.96 27.11
CA PRO A 188 -8.03 -2.78 26.88
C PRO A 188 -7.74 -3.09 25.41
N ASP A 189 -8.67 -2.79 24.48
CA ASP A 189 -8.68 -3.27 23.09
C ASP A 189 -8.07 -2.28 22.08
N GLY A 190 -7.10 -1.46 22.52
CA GLY A 190 -6.42 -0.49 21.66
C GLY A 190 -5.64 -1.13 20.53
N LEU A 191 -5.60 -0.45 19.39
CA LEU A 191 -4.86 -0.89 18.20
C LEU A 191 -3.44 -0.31 18.18
N VAL A 192 -2.52 -1.05 17.56
CA VAL A 192 -1.18 -0.57 17.23
C VAL A 192 -1.28 0.36 16.02
N ARG A 193 -0.68 1.54 16.11
CA ARG A 193 -0.69 2.52 15.01
C ARG A 193 0.16 2.09 13.80
N ALA A 194 1.25 1.36 14.04
CA ALA A 194 2.17 0.92 13.00
C ALA A 194 1.84 -0.48 12.50
N ASN A 195 1.56 -0.60 11.21
CA ASN A 195 1.27 -1.84 10.52
C ASN A 195 2.29 -2.04 9.40
N ILE A 196 3.06 -3.12 9.49
CA ILE A 196 3.95 -3.54 8.42
C ILE A 196 3.13 -4.41 7.47
N GLN A 197 3.11 -4.03 6.20
CA GLN A 197 2.37 -4.74 5.17
C GLN A 197 3.30 -5.11 4.02
N TRP A 198 2.90 -6.10 3.25
CA TRP A 198 3.54 -6.47 2.00
C TRP A 198 2.57 -6.24 0.85
N GLY A 199 2.98 -5.45 -0.14
CA GLY A 199 2.16 -5.10 -1.28
C GLY A 199 2.58 -5.85 -2.54
N VAL A 200 1.58 -6.25 -3.33
CA VAL A 200 1.75 -6.77 -4.67
C VAL A 200 0.75 -6.10 -5.60
N GLY A 201 1.14 -5.89 -6.85
CA GLY A 201 0.22 -5.30 -7.80
C GLY A 201 0.82 -5.11 -9.17
N GLY A 202 0.10 -4.39 -10.02
CA GLY A 202 0.53 -4.09 -11.36
C GLY A 202 -0.41 -3.11 -12.05
N GLY A 203 -0.15 -2.85 -13.31
CA GLY A 203 -0.97 -1.93 -14.09
C GLY A 203 -0.39 -1.59 -15.43
N LEU A 204 -0.95 -0.57 -16.03
CA LEU A 204 -0.56 -0.07 -17.34
C LEU A 204 -0.01 1.35 -17.22
N GLU A 205 1.07 1.63 -17.91
CA GLU A 205 1.65 2.95 -18.04
C GLU A 205 1.62 3.38 -19.49
N TRP A 206 1.02 4.53 -19.76
CA TRP A 206 0.98 5.14 -21.07
C TRP A 206 1.53 6.54 -21.03
N ASP A 207 2.73 6.72 -21.55
CA ASP A 207 3.47 7.98 -21.59
C ASP A 207 3.67 8.56 -20.17
N ARG A 208 2.87 9.57 -19.79
CA ARG A 208 2.90 10.20 -18.47
C ARG A 208 1.84 9.66 -17.49
N TYR A 209 0.94 8.83 -17.96
CA TYR A 209 -0.19 8.33 -17.19
C TYR A 209 0.03 6.90 -16.78
N ARG A 210 -0.35 6.57 -15.54
CA ARG A 210 -0.29 5.21 -15.03
C ARG A 210 -1.61 4.87 -14.34
N LEU A 211 -2.19 3.74 -14.71
CA LEU A 211 -3.30 3.11 -13.98
C LEU A 211 -2.73 1.89 -13.27
N GLN A 212 -2.88 1.84 -11.95
CA GLN A 212 -2.38 0.74 -11.14
C GLN A 212 -3.43 0.20 -10.19
N SER A 213 -3.30 -1.09 -9.87
CA SER A 213 -4.07 -1.76 -8.85
C SER A 213 -3.14 -2.61 -8.01
N GLY A 214 -3.47 -2.78 -6.74
CA GLY A 214 -2.66 -3.57 -5.84
C GLY A 214 -3.43 -4.11 -4.66
N TYR A 215 -2.80 -5.07 -4.00
CA TYR A 215 -3.28 -5.71 -2.80
C TYR A 215 -2.18 -5.68 -1.74
N ASP A 216 -2.53 -5.24 -0.54
CA ASP A 216 -1.64 -5.06 0.59
C ASP A 216 -2.02 -6.04 1.71
N PHE A 217 -1.04 -6.82 2.19
CA PHE A 217 -1.20 -7.84 3.22
C PHE A 217 -0.59 -7.36 4.53
N GLY A 218 -1.38 -7.26 5.60
CA GLY A 218 -0.86 -6.99 6.94
C GLY A 218 -0.07 -8.18 7.49
N LEU A 219 1.14 -7.92 7.95
CA LEU A 219 2.07 -8.93 8.45
C LEU A 219 2.10 -9.02 9.97
N ASN A 220 1.68 -7.97 10.68
CA ASN A 220 1.70 -7.93 12.13
C ASN A 220 0.29 -7.97 12.74
N ASN A 221 0.23 -8.35 14.00
CA ASN A 221 -0.98 -8.27 14.80
C ASN A 221 -1.18 -6.83 15.31
N LEU A 222 -2.34 -6.27 15.03
CA LEU A 222 -2.68 -4.90 15.40
C LEU A 222 -3.23 -4.76 16.83
N VAL A 223 -3.48 -5.86 17.55
CA VAL A 223 -3.96 -5.81 18.95
C VAL A 223 -2.80 -5.39 19.87
N LYS A 224 -2.96 -4.25 20.54
CA LYS A 224 -1.94 -3.68 21.41
C LYS A 224 -1.78 -4.46 22.73
N HIS A 225 -2.89 -4.81 23.38
CA HIS A 225 -2.91 -5.57 24.62
C HIS A 225 -3.77 -6.81 24.46
N LYS A 226 -3.14 -7.96 24.33
CA LYS A 226 -3.86 -9.23 24.23
C LYS A 226 -4.37 -9.67 25.59
N GLN A 227 -5.68 -9.80 25.72
CA GLN A 227 -6.29 -10.42 26.91
C GLN A 227 -6.17 -11.94 26.88
N ILE A 228 -6.20 -12.51 25.68
CA ILE A 228 -6.07 -13.95 25.44
C ILE A 228 -4.99 -14.13 24.36
N PRO A 229 -4.13 -15.16 24.44
CA PRO A 229 -3.07 -15.40 23.45
C PRO A 229 -3.55 -15.51 22.01
N THR A 230 -4.80 -15.97 21.81
CA THR A 230 -5.41 -16.18 20.50
C THR A 230 -5.96 -14.91 19.84
N GLN A 231 -5.97 -13.78 20.56
CA GLN A 231 -6.44 -12.51 19.98
C GLN A 231 -5.51 -12.03 18.86
N TYR A 232 -6.10 -11.85 17.69
CA TYR A 232 -5.40 -11.42 16.50
C TYR A 232 -6.27 -10.50 15.66
N MET A 233 -5.69 -9.44 15.14
CA MET A 233 -6.29 -8.55 14.17
C MET A 233 -5.27 -8.24 13.08
N SER A 234 -5.66 -8.46 11.83
CA SER A 234 -4.89 -8.06 10.65
C SER A 234 -5.69 -7.12 9.77
N GLU A 235 -4.99 -6.28 9.05
CA GLU A 235 -5.58 -5.39 8.06
C GLU A 235 -5.05 -5.74 6.67
N TRP A 236 -5.97 -5.93 5.74
CA TRP A 236 -5.71 -6.23 4.35
C TRP A 236 -6.37 -5.14 3.52
N GLY A 237 -5.78 -4.80 2.40
CA GLY A 237 -6.34 -3.75 1.57
C GLY A 237 -6.12 -4.00 0.09
N TRP A 238 -7.00 -3.44 -0.75
CA TRP A 238 -6.76 -3.31 -2.17
C TRP A 238 -7.03 -1.87 -2.59
N PHE A 239 -6.42 -1.47 -3.68
CA PHE A 239 -6.62 -0.14 -4.22
C PHE A 239 -6.54 -0.13 -5.74
N VAL A 240 -7.16 0.89 -6.33
CA VAL A 240 -7.00 1.26 -7.73
C VAL A 240 -6.68 2.74 -7.76
N SER A 241 -5.64 3.11 -8.48
CA SER A 241 -5.19 4.51 -8.53
C SER A 241 -4.71 4.91 -9.91
N PHE A 242 -4.85 6.19 -10.15
CA PHE A 242 -4.37 6.88 -11.33
C PHE A 242 -3.19 7.77 -10.94
N CYS A 243 -2.10 7.68 -11.68
CA CYS A 243 -0.88 8.44 -11.43
C CYS A 243 -0.51 9.29 -12.64
N TYR A 244 0.04 10.45 -12.37
CA TYR A 244 0.63 11.34 -13.36
C TYR A 244 2.12 11.53 -13.07
N LYS A 245 2.94 11.41 -14.13
CA LYS A 245 4.40 11.57 -14.11
C LYS A 245 4.79 12.95 -14.65
N PHE A 246 5.65 13.64 -13.92
CA PHE A 246 6.22 14.93 -14.30
C PHE A 246 7.48 14.78 -15.14
#